data_3c7e498bc2fcdb6ac99a5a973bfa700e
#
_entry.id   3c7e498bc2fcdb6ac99a5a973bfa700e
#
_cell.length_a   1.000
_cell.length_b   1.000
_cell.length_c   1.000
_cell.angle_alpha   90.00
_cell.angle_beta   90.00
_cell.angle_gamma   90.00
#
_symmetry.space_group_name_H-M   'P 1'
#
loop_
_entity.id
_entity.type
_entity.pdbx_description
1 polymer ?
#
loop_
_entity_poly.entity_id
_entity_poly.type
_entity_poly.pdbx_seq_one_letter_code
_entity_poly.pdbx_strand_id
1 'polypeptide(L)'
;MSYFKTAMLLAGLTALFMGVGFLLGGQTGISNLPVLNLFGLKLDTGRSFYYLIWVALLLALLGVHNLLDSRPGRAIRALKRGSLMAEAFGVDTVRLKIVIFVYAALLAALSGWLYAHLLRFVNPTPFGINIGIEYLFMAVIGGASHVWGAVLGAAILTLAKQWLQDWLPKLISHDGNYEMIVFGVLMVLLLQRARDGVMPLLGRLLPSGPAAATPPAAEPLPNRPRPAAGETLLEVHDAEKHFGGLIAVNALSFHMQSGEILGLIGPNGAGKSTMFNLVTGVLPLTSGEIRFRGQRIDGLASREIARGGIARTFQHVNLIPAMTVLDNVALGAHLRGGRGVIAASLRTNREEEARLRHEAARQLERVGLGNHLHEQAGSLPLGQQRILEIARALCADPVLLLLDEPGAGLRYKEKEALSALLRKLRSEGISVLLVEHDMDLVMNLVDRLVVMEFGQKLAEGDPAAIQQDPRVLQAYLGSVA
;
A
#
# COMPACT_ATOMS: atom_id res chain seq x y z
N MET A 1 -5.71 -4.75 17.79
CA MET A 1 -5.54 -6.17 18.20
C MET A 1 -4.48 -6.93 17.41
N SER A 2 -4.13 -6.58 16.18
CA SER A 2 -3.12 -7.32 15.37
C SER A 2 -1.67 -7.06 15.82
N TYR A 3 -1.30 -5.84 16.20
CA TYR A 3 0.07 -5.51 16.64
C TYR A 3 0.47 -6.22 17.94
N PHE A 4 -0.44 -6.36 18.88
CA PHE A 4 -0.19 -7.07 20.14
C PHE A 4 0.06 -8.56 19.90
N LYS A 5 -0.71 -9.22 19.04
CA LYS A 5 -0.50 -10.62 18.66
C LYS A 5 0.83 -10.82 17.91
N THR A 6 1.22 -9.89 17.04
CA THR A 6 2.51 -9.95 16.32
C THR A 6 3.68 -9.72 17.28
N ALA A 7 3.57 -8.76 18.20
CA ALA A 7 4.57 -8.51 19.23
C ALA A 7 4.72 -9.71 20.18
N MET A 8 3.60 -10.34 20.58
CA MET A 8 3.60 -11.51 21.43
C MET A 8 4.20 -12.74 20.72
N LEU A 9 3.96 -12.90 19.42
CA LEU A 9 4.53 -13.97 18.59
C LEU A 9 6.04 -13.77 18.39
N LEU A 10 6.48 -12.51 18.15
CA LEU A 10 7.89 -12.13 18.09
C LEU A 10 8.59 -12.37 19.44
N ALA A 11 7.98 -11.92 20.54
CA ALA A 11 8.51 -12.14 21.88
C ALA A 11 8.59 -13.66 22.21
N GLY A 12 7.56 -14.44 21.85
CA GLY A 12 7.54 -15.90 22.01
C GLY A 12 8.61 -16.60 21.18
N LEU A 13 8.81 -16.18 19.92
CA LEU A 13 9.87 -16.73 19.05
C LEU A 13 11.27 -16.38 19.60
N THR A 14 11.47 -15.14 20.04
CA THR A 14 12.73 -14.70 20.65
C THR A 14 13.01 -15.46 21.93
N ALA A 15 12.00 -15.64 22.79
CA ALA A 15 12.12 -16.43 24.01
C ALA A 15 12.42 -17.92 23.71
N LEU A 16 11.80 -18.49 22.67
CA LEU A 16 12.09 -19.86 22.22
C LEU A 16 13.53 -19.98 21.73
N PHE A 17 14.02 -19.05 20.88
CA PHE A 17 15.41 -19.05 20.41
C PHE A 17 16.41 -18.85 21.56
N MET A 18 16.11 -17.95 22.52
CA MET A 18 16.95 -17.80 23.71
C MET A 18 16.92 -19.06 24.58
N GLY A 19 15.75 -19.69 24.76
CA GLY A 19 15.62 -20.93 25.52
C GLY A 19 16.37 -22.10 24.89
N VAL A 20 16.28 -22.27 23.58
CA VAL A 20 17.03 -23.26 22.80
C VAL A 20 18.54 -22.96 22.86
N GLY A 21 18.96 -21.70 22.70
CA GLY A 21 20.36 -21.29 22.84
C GLY A 21 20.92 -21.54 24.23
N PHE A 22 20.11 -21.29 25.27
CA PHE A 22 20.47 -21.57 26.67
C PHE A 22 20.60 -23.09 26.93
N LEU A 23 19.68 -23.91 26.40
CA LEU A 23 19.72 -25.38 26.52
C LEU A 23 20.91 -26.00 25.78
N LEU A 24 21.32 -25.44 24.63
CA LEU A 24 22.41 -25.98 23.81
C LEU A 24 23.79 -25.47 24.20
N GLY A 25 23.93 -24.26 24.74
CA GLY A 25 25.25 -23.65 24.99
C GLY A 25 25.39 -23.00 26.39
N GLY A 26 24.34 -22.88 27.18
CA GLY A 26 24.37 -22.14 28.43
C GLY A 26 24.88 -20.70 28.30
N GLN A 27 25.48 -20.15 29.35
CA GLN A 27 26.12 -18.80 29.32
C GLN A 27 27.48 -18.80 28.62
N THR A 28 28.08 -19.97 28.38
CA THR A 28 29.44 -20.11 27.82
C THR A 28 29.48 -20.08 26.31
N GLY A 29 28.32 -20.22 25.64
CA GLY A 29 28.25 -20.23 24.17
C GLY A 29 28.65 -21.56 23.52
N ILE A 30 28.47 -21.66 22.20
CA ILE A 30 28.87 -22.83 21.40
C ILE A 30 30.18 -22.47 20.69
N SER A 31 31.23 -23.29 20.93
CA SER A 31 32.57 -23.11 20.33
C SER A 31 32.89 -24.23 19.34
N ASN A 32 33.96 -24.04 18.57
CA ASN A 32 34.48 -25.01 17.60
C ASN A 32 33.54 -25.37 16.45
N LEU A 33 32.81 -24.39 15.93
CA LEU A 33 32.06 -24.59 14.69
C LEU A 33 32.99 -25.03 13.56
N PRO A 34 32.58 -26.00 12.71
CA PRO A 34 33.41 -26.51 11.62
C PRO A 34 33.75 -25.40 10.62
N VAL A 35 34.93 -25.55 9.98
CA VAL A 35 35.31 -24.66 8.89
C VAL A 35 34.31 -24.82 7.74
N LEU A 36 33.82 -23.71 7.23
CA LEU A 36 32.90 -23.73 6.10
C LEU A 36 33.62 -24.21 4.84
N ASN A 37 33.07 -25.26 4.25
CA ASN A 37 33.53 -25.76 2.95
C ASN A 37 32.42 -25.56 1.92
N LEU A 38 32.61 -24.63 1.00
CA LEU A 38 31.61 -24.30 -0.01
C LEU A 38 32.15 -24.78 -1.39
N PHE A 39 31.51 -25.80 -1.96
CA PHE A 39 31.93 -26.38 -3.26
C PHE A 39 33.40 -26.75 -3.37
N GLY A 40 34.01 -27.25 -2.27
CA GLY A 40 35.45 -27.64 -2.24
C GLY A 40 36.39 -26.51 -1.83
N LEU A 41 35.91 -25.26 -1.72
CA LEU A 41 36.69 -24.12 -1.22
C LEU A 41 36.58 -24.07 0.29
N LYS A 42 37.70 -24.25 0.99
CA LYS A 42 37.75 -24.07 2.45
C LYS A 42 37.86 -22.58 2.75
N LEU A 43 36.86 -22.08 3.50
CA LEU A 43 36.78 -20.69 3.95
C LEU A 43 37.29 -20.62 5.40
N ASP A 44 38.64 -20.66 5.56
CA ASP A 44 39.33 -20.69 6.84
C ASP A 44 39.97 -19.34 7.21
N THR A 45 40.11 -18.43 6.27
CA THR A 45 40.73 -17.12 6.48
C THR A 45 39.73 -16.01 6.55
N GLY A 46 39.96 -14.98 7.39
CA GLY A 46 39.13 -13.79 7.46
C GLY A 46 38.94 -13.10 6.08
N ARG A 47 39.96 -13.20 5.20
CA ARG A 47 39.86 -12.63 3.85
C ARG A 47 38.88 -13.36 2.95
N SER A 48 38.84 -14.70 3.01
CA SER A 48 37.86 -15.48 2.24
C SER A 48 36.41 -15.24 2.72
N PHE A 49 36.23 -15.12 4.04
CA PHE A 49 34.95 -14.74 4.62
C PHE A 49 34.50 -13.32 4.25
N TYR A 50 35.43 -12.37 4.18
CA TYR A 50 35.12 -11.02 3.75
C TYR A 50 34.46 -11.00 2.35
N TYR A 51 35.01 -11.71 1.39
CA TYR A 51 34.43 -11.81 0.04
C TYR A 51 33.07 -12.54 0.05
N LEU A 52 32.92 -13.61 0.84
CA LEU A 52 31.66 -14.32 0.97
C LEU A 52 30.56 -13.41 1.52
N ILE A 53 30.86 -12.62 2.57
CA ILE A 53 29.91 -11.69 3.17
C ILE A 53 29.48 -10.63 2.16
N TRP A 54 30.42 -10.06 1.39
CA TRP A 54 30.07 -9.07 0.35
C TRP A 54 29.22 -9.65 -0.76
N VAL A 55 29.51 -10.86 -1.21
CA VAL A 55 28.69 -11.55 -2.23
C VAL A 55 27.27 -11.78 -1.69
N ALA A 56 27.15 -12.30 -0.46
CA ALA A 56 25.86 -12.54 0.18
C ALA A 56 25.07 -11.22 0.36
N LEU A 57 25.74 -10.15 0.80
CA LEU A 57 25.13 -8.83 0.97
C LEU A 57 24.64 -8.26 -0.37
N LEU A 58 25.46 -8.31 -1.43
CA LEU A 58 25.07 -7.81 -2.75
C LEU A 58 23.90 -8.60 -3.33
N LEU A 59 23.90 -9.93 -3.19
CA LEU A 59 22.77 -10.76 -3.61
C LEU A 59 21.49 -10.44 -2.82
N ALA A 60 21.58 -10.24 -1.52
CA ALA A 60 20.47 -9.83 -0.68
C ALA A 60 19.93 -8.45 -1.11
N LEU A 61 20.81 -7.47 -1.33
CA LEU A 61 20.43 -6.13 -1.80
C LEU A 61 19.75 -6.17 -3.17
N LEU A 62 20.28 -6.94 -4.11
CA LEU A 62 19.69 -7.14 -5.43
C LEU A 62 18.31 -7.80 -5.33
N GLY A 63 18.18 -8.84 -4.49
CA GLY A 63 16.90 -9.52 -4.27
C GLY A 63 15.84 -8.58 -3.67
N VAL A 64 16.20 -7.80 -2.65
CA VAL A 64 15.30 -6.81 -2.04
C VAL A 64 14.97 -5.69 -3.02
N HIS A 65 15.95 -5.18 -3.77
CA HIS A 65 15.74 -4.14 -4.77
C HIS A 65 14.74 -4.61 -5.85
N ASN A 66 14.98 -5.78 -6.42
CA ASN A 66 14.10 -6.38 -7.42
C ASN A 66 12.68 -6.63 -6.87
N LEU A 67 12.58 -7.11 -5.63
CA LEU A 67 11.30 -7.31 -4.96
C LEU A 67 10.53 -5.99 -4.82
N LEU A 68 11.19 -4.93 -4.35
CA LEU A 68 10.55 -3.64 -4.17
C LEU A 68 10.18 -2.96 -5.50
N ASP A 69 10.93 -3.22 -6.57
CA ASP A 69 10.61 -2.73 -7.93
C ASP A 69 9.68 -3.69 -8.71
N SER A 70 8.68 -4.22 -8.04
CA SER A 70 7.77 -5.20 -8.60
C SER A 70 6.34 -5.06 -8.05
N ARG A 71 5.40 -5.83 -8.63
CA ARG A 71 4.00 -5.91 -8.14
C ARG A 71 3.90 -6.22 -6.64
N PRO A 72 4.56 -7.26 -6.08
CA PRO A 72 4.59 -7.46 -4.63
C PRO A 72 5.19 -6.28 -3.88
N GLY A 73 6.22 -5.63 -4.40
CA GLY A 73 6.85 -4.47 -3.79
C GLY A 73 5.91 -3.25 -3.72
N ARG A 74 5.11 -2.99 -4.76
CA ARG A 74 4.06 -1.97 -4.71
C ARG A 74 3.01 -2.28 -3.65
N ALA A 75 2.59 -3.55 -3.55
CA ALA A 75 1.66 -3.99 -2.51
C ALA A 75 2.25 -3.82 -1.08
N ILE A 76 3.54 -4.11 -0.89
CA ILE A 76 4.26 -3.87 0.38
C ILE A 76 4.22 -2.38 0.75
N ARG A 77 4.48 -1.49 -0.20
CA ARG A 77 4.43 -0.04 0.04
C ARG A 77 3.00 0.44 0.31
N ALA A 78 1.99 -0.17 -0.31
CA ALA A 78 0.58 0.13 -0.07
C ALA A 78 0.16 -0.15 1.38
N LEU A 79 0.70 -1.19 2.03
CA LEU A 79 0.41 -1.50 3.44
C LEU A 79 0.75 -0.36 4.40
N LYS A 80 1.71 0.53 4.07
CA LYS A 80 2.03 1.71 4.91
C LYS A 80 0.87 2.71 4.98
N ARG A 81 0.00 2.77 3.96
CA ARG A 81 -1.18 3.65 3.93
C ARG A 81 -2.40 3.05 4.61
N GLY A 82 -2.40 1.74 4.82
CA GLY A 82 -3.47 1.02 5.50
C GLY A 82 -3.89 -0.25 4.77
N SER A 83 -4.34 -1.22 5.54
CA SER A 83 -4.80 -2.51 5.00
C SER A 83 -6.02 -2.34 4.11
N LEU A 84 -6.94 -1.44 4.47
CA LEU A 84 -8.17 -1.20 3.73
C LEU A 84 -7.92 -0.79 2.26
N MET A 85 -6.99 0.16 2.06
CA MET A 85 -6.63 0.60 0.71
C MET A 85 -5.97 -0.54 -0.09
N ALA A 86 -5.07 -1.30 0.52
CA ALA A 86 -4.42 -2.42 -0.16
C ALA A 86 -5.44 -3.51 -0.55
N GLU A 87 -6.37 -3.85 0.34
CA GLU A 87 -7.42 -4.86 0.10
C GLU A 87 -8.40 -4.43 -0.99
N ALA A 88 -8.71 -3.14 -1.11
CA ALA A 88 -9.55 -2.61 -2.18
C ALA A 88 -8.94 -2.82 -3.59
N PHE A 89 -7.62 -2.98 -3.69
CA PHE A 89 -6.92 -3.38 -4.93
C PHE A 89 -6.59 -4.88 -4.98
N GLY A 90 -7.22 -5.68 -4.12
CA GLY A 90 -7.12 -7.13 -4.13
C GLY A 90 -5.88 -7.71 -3.47
N VAL A 91 -5.12 -6.91 -2.71
CA VAL A 91 -3.96 -7.38 -1.97
C VAL A 91 -4.41 -8.23 -0.78
N ASP A 92 -3.91 -9.46 -0.68
CA ASP A 92 -4.06 -10.27 0.53
C ASP A 92 -3.08 -9.77 1.60
N THR A 93 -3.55 -8.86 2.45
CA THR A 93 -2.70 -8.18 3.44
C THR A 93 -2.17 -9.11 4.52
N VAL A 94 -2.91 -10.15 4.89
CA VAL A 94 -2.48 -11.14 5.89
C VAL A 94 -1.34 -11.98 5.32
N ARG A 95 -1.56 -12.57 4.13
CA ARG A 95 -0.55 -13.38 3.45
C ARG A 95 0.71 -12.55 3.15
N LEU A 96 0.55 -11.32 2.70
CA LEU A 96 1.68 -10.45 2.38
C LEU A 96 2.52 -10.12 3.63
N LYS A 97 1.90 -9.84 4.78
CA LYS A 97 2.60 -9.64 6.06
C LYS A 97 3.39 -10.86 6.46
N ILE A 98 2.81 -12.07 6.34
CA ILE A 98 3.51 -13.32 6.64
C ILE A 98 4.72 -13.50 5.72
N VAL A 99 4.55 -13.27 4.42
CA VAL A 99 5.62 -13.42 3.43
C VAL A 99 6.77 -12.43 3.69
N ILE A 100 6.45 -11.16 4.01
CA ILE A 100 7.47 -10.16 4.38
C ILE A 100 8.23 -10.61 5.63
N PHE A 101 7.52 -11.12 6.64
CA PHE A 101 8.13 -11.60 7.87
C PHE A 101 9.08 -12.77 7.61
N VAL A 102 8.62 -13.78 6.83
CA VAL A 102 9.46 -14.93 6.45
C VAL A 102 10.69 -14.49 5.65
N TYR A 103 10.51 -13.55 4.71
CA TYR A 103 11.62 -13.01 3.92
C TYR A 103 12.66 -12.31 4.80
N ALA A 104 12.21 -11.47 5.74
CA ALA A 104 13.10 -10.81 6.69
C ALA A 104 13.79 -11.82 7.63
N ALA A 105 13.08 -12.86 8.08
CA ALA A 105 13.64 -13.93 8.91
C ALA A 105 14.71 -14.73 8.16
N LEU A 106 14.54 -15.00 6.87
CA LEU A 106 15.56 -15.68 6.05
C LEU A 106 16.83 -14.84 5.90
N LEU A 107 16.70 -13.52 5.70
CA LEU A 107 17.86 -12.62 5.66
C LEU A 107 18.58 -12.55 7.00
N ALA A 108 17.84 -12.50 8.11
CA ALA A 108 18.39 -12.53 9.45
C ALA A 108 19.09 -13.88 9.75
N ALA A 109 18.50 -15.01 9.34
CA ALA A 109 19.11 -16.33 9.47
C ALA A 109 20.39 -16.45 8.68
N LEU A 110 20.44 -15.93 7.43
CA LEU A 110 21.66 -15.87 6.61
C LEU A 110 22.75 -15.06 7.31
N SER A 111 22.40 -13.89 7.85
CA SER A 111 23.36 -13.05 8.60
C SER A 111 23.89 -13.76 9.84
N GLY A 112 23.02 -14.38 10.64
CA GLY A 112 23.42 -15.13 11.82
C GLY A 112 24.29 -16.35 11.50
N TRP A 113 23.97 -17.04 10.40
CA TRP A 113 24.77 -18.17 9.92
C TRP A 113 26.18 -17.73 9.49
N LEU A 114 26.31 -16.63 8.73
CA LEU A 114 27.60 -16.05 8.35
C LEU A 114 28.40 -15.62 9.59
N TYR A 115 27.75 -14.96 10.54
CA TYR A 115 28.37 -14.53 11.80
C TYR A 115 28.91 -15.72 12.61
N ALA A 116 28.11 -16.78 12.79
CA ALA A 116 28.52 -17.97 13.53
C ALA A 116 29.76 -18.66 12.94
N HIS A 117 29.82 -18.78 11.60
CA HIS A 117 30.95 -19.40 10.92
C HIS A 117 32.19 -18.51 10.86
N LEU A 118 32.01 -17.16 10.79
CA LEU A 118 33.10 -16.21 10.83
C LEU A 118 33.86 -16.27 12.19
N LEU A 119 33.10 -16.18 13.28
CA LEU A 119 33.68 -16.19 14.62
C LEU A 119 34.01 -17.61 15.13
N ARG A 120 33.40 -18.63 14.53
CA ARG A 120 33.47 -20.04 15.00
C ARG A 120 33.06 -20.23 16.45
N PHE A 121 32.35 -19.22 16.99
CA PHE A 121 31.88 -19.13 18.35
C PHE A 121 30.57 -18.34 18.37
N VAL A 122 29.58 -18.85 19.07
CA VAL A 122 28.27 -18.15 19.23
C VAL A 122 27.98 -18.03 20.71
N ASN A 123 27.78 -16.80 21.16
CA ASN A 123 27.32 -16.46 22.49
C ASN A 123 26.02 -15.67 22.45
N PRO A 124 25.28 -15.49 23.54
CA PRO A 124 24.03 -14.75 23.59
C PRO A 124 24.19 -13.23 23.39
N THR A 125 25.36 -12.66 23.60
CA THR A 125 25.59 -11.20 23.61
C THR A 125 25.11 -10.46 22.37
N PRO A 126 25.39 -10.95 21.12
CA PRO A 126 24.92 -10.27 19.89
C PRO A 126 23.39 -10.29 19.68
N PHE A 127 22.68 -11.10 20.47
CA PHE A 127 21.22 -11.22 20.41
C PHE A 127 20.53 -10.42 21.52
N GLY A 128 21.31 -9.64 22.29
CA GLY A 128 20.80 -8.77 23.33
C GLY A 128 20.01 -7.58 22.77
N ILE A 129 19.14 -7.02 23.63
CA ILE A 129 18.27 -5.89 23.26
C ILE A 129 19.07 -4.65 22.82
N ASN A 130 20.24 -4.41 23.41
CA ASN A 130 21.09 -3.26 23.10
C ASN A 130 21.57 -3.29 21.63
N ILE A 131 21.99 -4.47 21.14
CA ILE A 131 22.39 -4.63 19.75
C ILE A 131 21.20 -4.55 18.80
N GLY A 132 20.03 -5.05 19.24
CA GLY A 132 18.77 -4.84 18.49
C GLY A 132 18.41 -3.37 18.32
N ILE A 133 18.62 -2.55 19.35
CA ILE A 133 18.46 -1.09 19.29
C ILE A 133 19.48 -0.46 18.32
N GLU A 134 20.75 -0.91 18.34
CA GLU A 134 21.76 -0.43 17.38
C GLU A 134 21.35 -0.74 15.92
N TYR A 135 20.86 -1.94 15.62
CA TYR A 135 20.36 -2.27 14.27
C TYR A 135 19.16 -1.40 13.87
N LEU A 136 18.27 -1.08 14.81
CA LEU A 136 17.17 -0.16 14.55
C LEU A 136 17.71 1.23 14.20
N PHE A 137 18.70 1.73 14.93
CA PHE A 137 19.35 3.00 14.62
C PHE A 137 20.05 2.99 13.26
N MET A 138 20.77 1.92 12.90
CA MET A 138 21.36 1.77 11.56
C MET A 138 20.31 1.92 10.46
N ALA A 139 19.16 1.27 10.62
CA ALA A 139 18.07 1.35 9.65
C ALA A 139 17.45 2.75 9.54
N VAL A 140 17.27 3.43 10.68
CA VAL A 140 16.67 4.78 10.72
C VAL A 140 17.64 5.82 10.19
N ILE A 141 18.92 5.80 10.60
CA ILE A 141 19.98 6.72 10.11
C ILE A 141 20.11 6.60 8.59
N GLY A 142 20.18 5.38 8.08
CA GLY A 142 20.33 5.15 6.66
C GLY A 142 19.11 5.58 5.85
N GLY A 143 17.93 5.53 6.45
CA GLY A 143 16.65 5.80 5.83
C GLY A 143 15.88 4.52 5.49
N ALA A 144 14.91 4.18 6.33
CA ALA A 144 14.12 2.96 6.28
C ALA A 144 13.33 2.72 4.96
N SER A 145 13.26 3.75 4.11
CA SER A 145 12.59 3.68 2.81
C SER A 145 13.53 3.29 1.66
N HIS A 146 14.83 3.21 1.91
CA HIS A 146 15.85 3.00 0.88
C HIS A 146 16.66 1.73 1.15
N VAL A 147 16.75 0.85 0.16
CA VAL A 147 17.49 -0.42 0.29
C VAL A 147 18.99 -0.17 0.62
N TRP A 148 19.63 0.74 -0.09
CA TRP A 148 21.01 1.16 0.18
C TRP A 148 21.17 1.92 1.49
N GLY A 149 20.10 2.46 2.03
CA GLY A 149 20.08 3.10 3.34
C GLY A 149 20.55 2.18 4.46
N ALA A 150 20.18 0.90 4.42
CA ALA A 150 20.62 -0.07 5.43
C ALA A 150 22.14 -0.21 5.49
N VAL A 151 22.81 -0.28 4.32
CA VAL A 151 24.29 -0.36 4.22
C VAL A 151 24.93 0.93 4.69
N LEU A 152 24.40 2.06 4.23
CA LEU A 152 24.90 3.39 4.61
C LEU A 152 24.76 3.63 6.10
N GLY A 153 23.62 3.33 6.68
CA GLY A 153 23.38 3.47 8.12
C GLY A 153 24.28 2.59 8.97
N ALA A 154 24.49 1.34 8.54
CA ALA A 154 25.45 0.44 9.19
C ALA A 154 26.88 0.99 9.11
N ALA A 155 27.30 1.48 7.95
CA ALA A 155 28.63 2.09 7.77
C ALA A 155 28.80 3.34 8.65
N ILE A 156 27.84 4.28 8.60
CA ILE A 156 27.91 5.52 9.40
C ILE A 156 28.00 5.21 10.89
N LEU A 157 27.11 4.32 11.38
CA LEU A 157 27.05 4.01 12.81
C LEU A 157 28.33 3.30 13.28
N THR A 158 28.81 2.31 12.52
CA THR A 158 30.03 1.56 12.85
C THR A 158 31.27 2.46 12.86
N LEU A 159 31.44 3.28 11.81
CA LEU A 159 32.56 4.21 11.71
C LEU A 159 32.48 5.29 12.79
N ALA A 160 31.31 5.83 13.07
CA ALA A 160 31.13 6.83 14.13
C ALA A 160 31.48 6.26 15.52
N LYS A 161 31.04 5.01 15.81
CA LYS A 161 31.41 4.34 17.05
C LYS A 161 32.93 4.16 17.16
N GLN A 162 33.57 3.61 16.13
CA GLN A 162 35.00 3.39 16.12
C GLN A 162 35.77 4.69 16.26
N TRP A 163 35.38 5.72 15.52
CA TRP A 163 36.00 7.04 15.62
C TRP A 163 35.86 7.64 17.01
N LEU A 164 34.67 7.51 17.61
CA LEU A 164 34.41 8.01 18.97
C LEU A 164 35.27 7.26 20.02
N GLN A 165 35.41 5.96 19.88
CA GLN A 165 36.25 5.11 20.76
C GLN A 165 37.74 5.48 20.67
N ASP A 166 38.21 5.86 19.49
CA ASP A 166 39.62 6.22 19.28
C ASP A 166 39.97 7.67 19.74
N TRP A 167 39.01 8.59 19.66
CA TRP A 167 39.25 10.01 19.86
C TRP A 167 38.77 10.54 21.23
N LEU A 168 37.67 10.01 21.77
CA LEU A 168 37.08 10.51 23.00
C LEU A 168 38.03 10.35 24.21
N PRO A 169 38.74 9.21 24.40
CA PRO A 169 39.71 9.06 25.50
C PRO A 169 40.90 10.07 25.42
N LYS A 170 41.22 10.54 24.21
CA LYS A 170 42.30 11.54 23.99
C LYS A 170 41.86 12.96 24.37
N LEU A 171 40.54 13.23 24.33
CA LEU A 171 39.97 14.54 24.62
C LEU A 171 39.55 14.69 26.08
N ILE A 172 39.10 13.61 26.69
CA ILE A 172 38.53 13.58 28.05
C ILE A 172 39.45 12.69 28.90
N SER A 173 40.31 13.32 29.70
CA SER A 173 41.33 12.64 30.55
C SER A 173 40.74 11.85 31.73
N HIS A 174 39.52 11.36 31.68
CA HIS A 174 38.83 10.63 32.74
C HIS A 174 38.23 9.34 32.22
N ASP A 175 38.40 8.25 33.00
CA ASP A 175 37.86 6.91 32.73
C ASP A 175 36.32 6.87 32.96
N GLY A 176 35.56 7.41 32.04
CA GLY A 176 34.09 7.35 32.09
C GLY A 176 33.50 6.88 30.77
N ASN A 177 32.35 6.13 30.79
CA ASN A 177 31.61 5.72 29.61
C ASN A 177 30.89 6.89 28.91
N TYR A 178 31.59 7.99 28.67
CA TYR A 178 31.05 9.19 27.99
C TYR A 178 30.68 8.92 26.52
N GLU A 179 31.27 7.87 25.93
CA GLU A 179 31.01 7.42 24.56
C GLU A 179 29.52 7.21 24.31
N MET A 180 28.83 6.52 25.21
CA MET A 180 27.40 6.25 25.08
C MET A 180 26.54 7.52 25.13
N ILE A 181 26.93 8.49 25.98
CA ILE A 181 26.22 9.78 26.10
C ILE A 181 26.40 10.61 24.83
N VAL A 182 27.66 10.79 24.40
CA VAL A 182 27.98 11.54 23.17
C VAL A 182 27.31 10.91 21.96
N PHE A 183 27.35 9.59 21.86
CA PHE A 183 26.68 8.85 20.82
C PHE A 183 25.16 9.04 20.86
N GLY A 184 24.54 8.99 22.03
CA GLY A 184 23.10 9.22 22.20
C GLY A 184 22.68 10.62 21.78
N VAL A 185 23.44 11.65 22.17
CA VAL A 185 23.19 13.05 21.78
C VAL A 185 23.33 13.22 20.27
N LEU A 186 24.41 12.69 19.67
CA LEU A 186 24.65 12.74 18.22
C LEU A 186 23.50 12.07 17.45
N MET A 187 23.00 10.96 17.95
CA MET A 187 21.86 10.23 17.38
C MET A 187 20.56 11.05 17.43
N VAL A 188 20.27 11.69 18.57
CA VAL A 188 19.08 12.55 18.70
C VAL A 188 19.15 13.72 17.71
N LEU A 189 20.30 14.39 17.60
CA LEU A 189 20.50 15.49 16.68
C LEU A 189 20.35 15.04 15.21
N LEU A 190 20.90 13.89 14.86
CA LEU A 190 20.78 13.32 13.51
C LEU A 190 19.33 12.99 13.15
N LEU A 191 18.59 12.38 14.08
CA LEU A 191 17.17 12.07 13.89
C LEU A 191 16.29 13.32 13.79
N GLN A 192 16.62 14.38 14.53
CA GLN A 192 15.91 15.66 14.41
C GLN A 192 16.14 16.34 13.05
N ARG A 193 17.36 16.24 12.51
CA ARG A 193 17.75 16.89 11.26
C ARG A 193 17.39 16.08 10.02
N ALA A 194 17.46 14.74 10.09
CA ALA A 194 17.28 13.81 9.01
C ALA A 194 16.14 12.82 9.31
N ARG A 195 14.90 13.32 9.37
CA ARG A 195 13.71 12.50 9.69
C ARG A 195 13.51 11.29 8.76
N ASP A 196 13.90 11.44 7.50
CA ASP A 196 13.82 10.38 6.49
C ASP A 196 15.13 9.61 6.30
N GLY A 197 16.13 9.86 7.18
CA GLY A 197 17.47 9.30 7.10
C GLY A 197 18.43 10.10 6.21
N VAL A 198 19.67 9.61 6.12
CA VAL A 198 20.76 10.28 5.37
C VAL A 198 20.66 10.04 3.86
N MET A 199 20.10 8.91 3.43
CA MET A 199 20.03 8.55 2.00
C MET A 199 19.28 9.56 1.13
N PRO A 200 18.15 10.18 1.54
CA PRO A 200 17.49 11.23 0.78
C PRO A 200 18.32 12.51 0.65
N LEU A 201 19.17 12.82 1.65
CA LEU A 201 20.07 13.96 1.58
C LEU A 201 21.17 13.75 0.55
N LEU A 202 21.76 12.56 0.51
CA LEU A 202 22.73 12.17 -0.52
C LEU A 202 22.11 12.14 -1.92
N GLY A 203 20.86 11.67 -2.04
CA GLY A 203 20.12 11.67 -3.31
C GLY A 203 19.93 13.06 -3.91
N ARG A 204 19.91 14.13 -3.09
CA ARG A 204 19.86 15.53 -3.57
C ARG A 204 21.21 16.03 -4.10
N LEU A 205 22.31 15.43 -3.65
CA LEU A 205 23.67 15.80 -4.07
C LEU A 205 24.11 15.03 -5.33
N LEU A 206 23.48 13.90 -5.61
CA LEU A 206 23.75 13.12 -6.80
C LEU A 206 22.98 13.71 -7.99
N PRO A 207 23.59 13.80 -9.18
CA PRO A 207 22.89 14.26 -10.38
C PRO A 207 21.70 13.33 -10.63
N SER A 208 20.55 13.95 -10.94
CA SER A 208 19.35 13.18 -11.33
C SER A 208 19.74 12.29 -12.51
N GLY A 209 19.52 11.00 -12.37
CA GLY A 209 19.73 10.06 -13.48
C GLY A 209 18.93 10.48 -14.71
N PRO A 210 19.24 9.93 -15.89
CA PRO A 210 18.48 10.21 -17.11
C PRO A 210 16.99 9.99 -16.84
N ALA A 211 16.16 10.86 -17.39
CA ALA A 211 14.70 10.74 -17.27
C ALA A 211 14.29 9.30 -17.61
N ALA A 212 13.57 8.66 -16.70
CA ALA A 212 13.19 7.27 -16.90
C ALA A 212 12.43 7.15 -18.21
N ALA A 213 12.85 6.23 -19.07
CA ALA A 213 12.23 6.01 -20.35
C ALA A 213 10.75 5.60 -20.18
N THR A 214 9.92 6.00 -21.14
CA THR A 214 8.54 5.50 -21.23
C THR A 214 8.56 3.96 -21.09
N PRO A 215 7.62 3.35 -20.34
CA PRO A 215 7.58 1.90 -20.24
C PRO A 215 7.64 1.26 -21.62
N PRO A 216 8.45 0.22 -21.84
CA PRO A 216 8.53 -0.43 -23.14
C PRO A 216 7.15 -0.91 -23.54
N ALA A 217 6.84 -0.82 -24.85
CA ALA A 217 5.62 -1.38 -25.41
C ALA A 217 5.57 -2.87 -25.04
N ALA A 218 4.47 -3.28 -24.42
CA ALA A 218 4.24 -4.66 -24.01
C ALA A 218 2.87 -5.09 -24.52
N GLU A 219 2.68 -6.40 -24.62
CA GLU A 219 1.38 -6.96 -25.00
C GLU A 219 0.30 -6.49 -23.99
N PRO A 220 -0.86 -5.99 -24.47
CA PRO A 220 -1.89 -5.51 -23.59
C PRO A 220 -2.43 -6.63 -22.70
N LEU A 221 -2.82 -6.28 -21.47
CA LEU A 221 -3.48 -7.21 -20.58
C LEU A 221 -4.89 -7.53 -21.11
N PRO A 222 -5.38 -8.78 -20.96
CA PRO A 222 -6.73 -9.15 -21.38
C PRO A 222 -7.76 -8.31 -20.61
N ASN A 223 -8.75 -7.81 -21.34
CA ASN A 223 -9.86 -7.08 -20.74
C ASN A 223 -10.90 -8.04 -20.17
N ARG A 224 -11.57 -7.61 -19.12
CA ARG A 224 -12.66 -8.34 -18.48
C ARG A 224 -13.92 -8.28 -19.37
N PRO A 225 -14.66 -9.40 -19.53
CA PRO A 225 -15.94 -9.38 -20.25
C PRO A 225 -16.94 -8.48 -19.51
N ARG A 226 -17.59 -7.59 -20.25
CA ARG A 226 -18.61 -6.67 -19.73
C ARG A 226 -20.00 -7.22 -20.01
N PRO A 227 -20.96 -7.09 -19.06
CA PRO A 227 -22.35 -7.40 -19.30
C PRO A 227 -22.93 -6.50 -20.42
N ALA A 228 -24.00 -6.95 -21.05
CA ALA A 228 -24.69 -6.11 -22.04
C ALA A 228 -25.31 -4.86 -21.35
N ALA A 229 -25.39 -3.76 -22.09
CA ALA A 229 -26.03 -2.55 -21.59
C ALA A 229 -27.49 -2.83 -21.21
N GLY A 230 -27.91 -2.35 -20.04
CA GLY A 230 -29.25 -2.55 -19.51
C GLY A 230 -29.45 -3.84 -18.70
N GLU A 231 -28.48 -4.76 -18.69
CA GLU A 231 -28.56 -5.91 -17.75
C GLU A 231 -28.38 -5.45 -16.30
N THR A 232 -29.09 -6.08 -15.36
CA THR A 232 -28.94 -5.80 -13.94
C THR A 232 -27.53 -6.16 -13.47
N LEU A 233 -26.80 -5.14 -12.99
CA LEU A 233 -25.42 -5.27 -12.60
C LEU A 233 -25.23 -5.39 -11.08
N LEU A 234 -25.89 -4.50 -10.32
CA LEU A 234 -25.86 -4.46 -8.86
C LEU A 234 -27.28 -4.43 -8.33
N GLU A 235 -27.57 -5.27 -7.36
CA GLU A 235 -28.84 -5.32 -6.66
C GLU A 235 -28.59 -5.23 -5.15
N VAL A 236 -29.34 -4.37 -4.50
CA VAL A 236 -29.35 -4.18 -3.06
C VAL A 236 -30.78 -4.42 -2.60
N HIS A 237 -30.98 -5.40 -1.74
CA HIS A 237 -32.28 -5.78 -1.21
C HIS A 237 -32.29 -5.63 0.31
N ASP A 238 -33.14 -4.73 0.80
CA ASP A 238 -33.39 -4.46 2.21
C ASP A 238 -32.12 -4.42 3.07
N ALA A 239 -31.10 -3.72 2.54
CA ALA A 239 -29.81 -3.63 3.20
C ALA A 239 -29.93 -2.84 4.51
N GLU A 240 -29.43 -3.44 5.60
CA GLU A 240 -29.38 -2.81 6.91
C GLU A 240 -27.97 -2.79 7.48
N LYS A 241 -27.63 -1.71 8.18
CA LYS A 241 -26.41 -1.59 8.95
C LYS A 241 -26.61 -0.88 10.26
N HIS A 242 -26.36 -1.62 11.35
CA HIS A 242 -26.43 -1.12 12.72
C HIS A 242 -25.02 -1.00 13.31
N PHE A 243 -24.76 0.07 14.03
CA PHE A 243 -23.58 0.31 14.86
C PHE A 243 -24.04 0.51 16.32
N GLY A 244 -24.15 -0.58 17.07
CA GLY A 244 -24.78 -0.53 18.39
C GLY A 244 -26.23 -0.05 18.27
N GLY A 245 -26.56 1.08 18.90
CA GLY A 245 -27.92 1.68 18.86
C GLY A 245 -28.17 2.56 17.62
N LEU A 246 -27.15 2.85 16.79
CA LEU A 246 -27.31 3.69 15.61
C LEU A 246 -27.62 2.83 14.39
N ILE A 247 -28.74 3.12 13.70
CA ILE A 247 -29.09 2.52 12.41
C ILE A 247 -28.55 3.46 11.31
N ALA A 248 -27.48 3.06 10.65
CA ALA A 248 -26.83 3.87 9.62
C ALA A 248 -27.39 3.63 8.20
N VAL A 249 -27.90 2.42 7.94
CA VAL A 249 -28.66 2.05 6.73
C VAL A 249 -29.83 1.21 7.20
N ASN A 250 -31.04 1.50 6.71
CA ASN A 250 -32.31 0.94 7.18
C ASN A 250 -33.16 0.51 5.99
N ALA A 251 -33.26 -0.79 5.73
CA ALA A 251 -34.03 -1.41 4.68
C ALA A 251 -33.88 -0.76 3.29
N LEU A 252 -32.63 -0.40 2.93
CA LEU A 252 -32.33 0.25 1.67
C LEU A 252 -32.34 -0.75 0.52
N SER A 253 -33.19 -0.49 -0.50
CA SER A 253 -33.29 -1.32 -1.70
C SER A 253 -33.17 -0.45 -2.95
N PHE A 254 -32.24 -0.80 -3.86
CA PHE A 254 -32.09 -0.21 -5.18
C PHE A 254 -31.36 -1.18 -6.10
N HIS A 255 -31.41 -0.91 -7.40
CA HIS A 255 -30.66 -1.67 -8.40
C HIS A 255 -29.88 -0.74 -9.33
N MET A 256 -28.91 -1.27 -10.03
CA MET A 256 -28.11 -0.56 -11.02
C MET A 256 -27.95 -1.42 -12.27
N GLN A 257 -28.06 -0.79 -13.45
CA GLN A 257 -27.89 -1.45 -14.72
C GLN A 257 -26.44 -1.34 -15.25
N SER A 258 -26.05 -2.26 -16.12
CA SER A 258 -24.78 -2.19 -16.83
C SER A 258 -24.75 -1.02 -17.81
N GLY A 259 -23.65 -0.24 -17.80
CA GLY A 259 -23.51 0.96 -18.62
C GLY A 259 -24.23 2.19 -18.08
N GLU A 260 -24.68 2.16 -16.84
CA GLU A 260 -25.36 3.27 -16.15
C GLU A 260 -24.39 4.08 -15.29
N ILE A 261 -24.60 5.40 -15.21
CA ILE A 261 -24.03 6.25 -14.14
C ILE A 261 -25.14 6.50 -13.12
N LEU A 262 -25.11 5.82 -11.98
CA LEU A 262 -26.05 5.97 -10.89
C LEU A 262 -25.48 6.89 -9.81
N GLY A 263 -26.24 7.94 -9.45
CA GLY A 263 -25.90 8.83 -8.36
C GLY A 263 -26.56 8.40 -7.05
N LEU A 264 -25.80 8.29 -5.97
CA LEU A 264 -26.32 8.08 -4.61
C LEU A 264 -26.12 9.38 -3.83
N ILE A 265 -27.20 10.13 -3.62
CA ILE A 265 -27.16 11.45 -3.00
C ILE A 265 -27.94 11.49 -1.68
N GLY A 266 -27.84 12.57 -0.93
CA GLY A 266 -28.56 12.80 0.33
C GLY A 266 -27.76 13.70 1.28
N PRO A 267 -28.36 14.21 2.33
CA PRO A 267 -27.70 15.06 3.32
C PRO A 267 -26.55 14.33 4.05
N ASN A 268 -25.75 15.09 4.79
CA ASN A 268 -24.72 14.53 5.63
C ASN A 268 -25.32 13.62 6.70
N GLY A 269 -24.72 12.44 6.88
CA GLY A 269 -25.25 11.44 7.82
C GLY A 269 -26.37 10.54 7.25
N ALA A 270 -26.78 10.72 5.98
CA ALA A 270 -27.80 9.87 5.33
C ALA A 270 -27.40 8.40 5.14
N GLY A 271 -26.15 8.01 5.38
CA GLY A 271 -25.69 6.62 5.27
C GLY A 271 -24.95 6.27 3.96
N LYS A 272 -24.71 7.23 3.06
CA LYS A 272 -24.09 7.01 1.74
C LYS A 272 -22.74 6.30 1.79
N SER A 273 -21.79 6.82 2.56
CA SER A 273 -20.47 6.21 2.72
C SER A 273 -20.54 4.83 3.40
N THR A 274 -21.54 4.62 4.28
CA THR A 274 -21.81 3.31 4.86
C THR A 274 -22.25 2.34 3.76
N MET A 275 -23.17 2.75 2.87
CA MET A 275 -23.60 1.90 1.75
C MET A 275 -22.46 1.55 0.81
N PHE A 276 -21.56 2.51 0.49
CA PHE A 276 -20.34 2.24 -0.27
C PHE A 276 -19.44 1.19 0.39
N ASN A 277 -19.29 1.27 1.71
CA ASN A 277 -18.50 0.32 2.48
C ASN A 277 -19.16 -1.07 2.53
N LEU A 278 -20.49 -1.16 2.50
CA LEU A 278 -21.23 -2.42 2.41
C LEU A 278 -21.03 -3.08 1.03
N VAL A 279 -21.22 -2.33 -0.06
CA VAL A 279 -21.01 -2.84 -1.45
C VAL A 279 -19.59 -3.31 -1.68
N THR A 280 -18.62 -2.69 -1.04
CA THR A 280 -17.20 -3.03 -1.22
C THR A 280 -16.63 -3.99 -0.17
N GLY A 281 -17.47 -4.55 0.70
CA GLY A 281 -17.08 -5.55 1.72
C GLY A 281 -16.14 -5.00 2.80
N VAL A 282 -16.09 -3.68 2.97
CA VAL A 282 -15.37 -3.02 4.07
C VAL A 282 -16.13 -3.20 5.37
N LEU A 283 -17.45 -3.17 5.29
CA LEU A 283 -18.37 -3.41 6.39
C LEU A 283 -19.29 -4.60 6.03
N PRO A 284 -19.54 -5.51 6.96
CA PRO A 284 -20.57 -6.53 6.77
C PRO A 284 -21.97 -5.92 6.95
N LEU A 285 -22.95 -6.43 6.21
CA LEU A 285 -24.38 -6.17 6.47
C LEU A 285 -24.77 -6.65 7.88
N THR A 286 -25.80 -6.01 8.46
CA THR A 286 -26.54 -6.54 9.62
C THR A 286 -27.64 -7.48 9.14
N SER A 287 -28.39 -7.07 8.11
CA SER A 287 -29.41 -7.87 7.42
C SER A 287 -29.56 -7.41 5.97
N GLY A 288 -30.31 -8.15 5.17
CA GLY A 288 -30.48 -7.89 3.75
C GLY A 288 -29.49 -8.63 2.85
N GLU A 289 -29.42 -8.24 1.60
CA GLU A 289 -28.61 -8.90 0.59
C GLU A 289 -28.07 -7.91 -0.44
N ILE A 290 -26.82 -8.16 -0.91
CA ILE A 290 -26.21 -7.44 -2.03
C ILE A 290 -25.75 -8.46 -3.07
N ARG A 291 -26.20 -8.27 -4.32
CA ARG A 291 -25.80 -9.09 -5.47
C ARG A 291 -25.07 -8.26 -6.50
N PHE A 292 -24.02 -8.81 -7.05
CA PHE A 292 -23.29 -8.25 -8.18
C PHE A 292 -23.22 -9.29 -9.30
N ARG A 293 -23.75 -8.94 -10.47
CA ARG A 293 -23.89 -9.86 -11.61
C ARG A 293 -24.63 -11.15 -11.22
N GLY A 294 -25.69 -11.02 -10.44
CA GLY A 294 -26.49 -12.13 -9.92
C GLY A 294 -25.84 -12.95 -8.80
N GLN A 295 -24.57 -12.70 -8.48
CA GLN A 295 -23.87 -13.41 -7.39
C GLN A 295 -23.95 -12.60 -6.10
N ARG A 296 -24.24 -13.25 -5.00
CA ARG A 296 -24.26 -12.67 -3.67
C ARG A 296 -22.83 -12.28 -3.25
N ILE A 297 -22.63 -11.02 -2.85
CA ILE A 297 -21.32 -10.47 -2.48
C ILE A 297 -21.24 -10.00 -1.02
N ASP A 298 -22.35 -9.86 -0.31
CA ASP A 298 -22.33 -9.56 1.11
C ASP A 298 -21.64 -10.70 1.90
N GLY A 299 -20.74 -10.32 2.79
CA GLY A 299 -19.89 -11.27 3.51
C GLY A 299 -18.59 -11.68 2.79
N LEU A 300 -18.40 -11.33 1.52
CA LEU A 300 -17.11 -11.48 0.86
C LEU A 300 -16.11 -10.42 1.33
N ALA A 301 -14.83 -10.79 1.38
CA ALA A 301 -13.77 -9.84 1.67
C ALA A 301 -13.60 -8.83 0.51
N SER A 302 -13.20 -7.58 0.80
CA SER A 302 -13.00 -6.52 -0.21
C SER A 302 -12.14 -6.98 -1.40
N ARG A 303 -11.11 -7.79 -1.16
CA ARG A 303 -10.24 -8.34 -2.20
C ARG A 303 -10.98 -9.28 -3.18
N GLU A 304 -11.98 -10.00 -2.71
CA GLU A 304 -12.79 -10.93 -3.53
C GLU A 304 -13.78 -10.15 -4.37
N ILE A 305 -14.39 -9.11 -3.79
CA ILE A 305 -15.25 -8.17 -4.49
C ILE A 305 -14.47 -7.42 -5.58
N ALA A 306 -13.26 -6.95 -5.28
CA ALA A 306 -12.37 -6.34 -6.27
C ALA A 306 -12.01 -7.33 -7.40
N ARG A 307 -11.77 -8.60 -7.06
CA ARG A 307 -11.55 -9.65 -8.06
C ARG A 307 -12.78 -9.87 -8.94
N GLY A 308 -13.98 -9.71 -8.41
CA GLY A 308 -15.24 -9.76 -9.16
C GLY A 308 -15.39 -8.65 -10.22
N GLY A 309 -14.68 -7.54 -10.08
CA GLY A 309 -14.69 -6.42 -11.03
C GLY A 309 -15.29 -5.13 -10.48
N ILE A 310 -15.39 -4.98 -9.17
CA ILE A 310 -15.74 -3.73 -8.50
C ILE A 310 -14.45 -3.03 -8.09
N ALA A 311 -14.23 -1.79 -8.56
CA ALA A 311 -13.15 -0.93 -8.07
C ALA A 311 -13.72 0.32 -7.41
N ARG A 312 -13.00 0.87 -6.43
CA ARG A 312 -13.42 2.08 -5.72
C ARG A 312 -12.31 3.11 -5.60
N THR A 313 -12.68 4.37 -5.53
CA THR A 313 -11.85 5.45 -4.98
C THR A 313 -12.18 5.68 -3.51
N PHE A 314 -11.44 6.56 -2.85
CA PHE A 314 -11.65 6.91 -1.44
C PHE A 314 -11.99 8.39 -1.33
N GLN A 315 -12.79 8.75 -0.34
CA GLN A 315 -13.18 10.14 -0.06
C GLN A 315 -11.97 11.06 0.12
N HIS A 316 -10.94 10.61 0.86
CA HIS A 316 -9.67 11.31 0.98
C HIS A 316 -8.65 10.69 0.04
N VAL A 317 -7.86 11.54 -0.63
CA VAL A 317 -6.78 11.08 -1.50
C VAL A 317 -5.85 10.12 -0.77
N ASN A 318 -5.85 8.88 -1.20
CA ASN A 318 -5.13 7.78 -0.56
C ASN A 318 -4.06 7.20 -1.51
N LEU A 319 -3.21 8.08 -2.04
CA LEU A 319 -2.04 7.74 -2.85
C LEU A 319 -0.84 7.42 -1.95
N ILE A 320 0.18 6.80 -2.52
CA ILE A 320 1.47 6.60 -1.86
C ILE A 320 2.41 7.72 -2.36
N PRO A 321 2.63 8.82 -1.59
CA PRO A 321 3.25 10.04 -2.09
C PRO A 321 4.68 9.84 -2.60
N ALA A 322 5.43 8.95 -1.98
CA ALA A 322 6.82 8.64 -2.34
C ALA A 322 6.96 7.69 -3.54
N MET A 323 5.85 7.13 -4.05
CA MET A 323 5.85 6.35 -5.29
C MET A 323 5.61 7.25 -6.48
N THR A 324 6.12 6.81 -7.65
CA THR A 324 5.82 7.49 -8.90
C THR A 324 4.32 7.42 -9.23
N VAL A 325 3.86 8.33 -10.08
CA VAL A 325 2.51 8.31 -10.66
C VAL A 325 2.24 6.97 -11.32
N LEU A 326 3.18 6.48 -12.14
CA LEU A 326 3.09 5.19 -12.81
C LEU A 326 2.93 4.02 -11.82
N ASP A 327 3.75 3.95 -10.78
CA ASP A 327 3.71 2.85 -9.80
C ASP A 327 2.43 2.89 -8.95
N ASN A 328 1.90 4.09 -8.64
CA ASN A 328 0.61 4.22 -7.97
C ASN A 328 -0.52 3.62 -8.82
N VAL A 329 -0.53 3.88 -10.14
CA VAL A 329 -1.56 3.32 -11.04
C VAL A 329 -1.34 1.84 -11.26
N ALA A 330 -0.10 1.38 -11.42
CA ALA A 330 0.23 -0.03 -11.58
C ALA A 330 -0.18 -0.90 -10.36
N LEU A 331 -0.31 -0.30 -9.17
CA LEU A 331 -0.89 -0.97 -8.00
C LEU A 331 -2.33 -1.41 -8.27
N GLY A 332 -3.12 -0.64 -9.03
CA GLY A 332 -4.48 -1.01 -9.43
C GLY A 332 -4.56 -2.32 -10.20
N ALA A 333 -3.54 -2.64 -11.00
CA ALA A 333 -3.45 -3.90 -11.74
C ALA A 333 -2.96 -5.09 -10.87
N HIS A 334 -2.91 -4.97 -9.54
CA HIS A 334 -2.37 -6.02 -8.67
C HIS A 334 -3.00 -7.39 -8.91
N LEU A 335 -4.31 -7.47 -9.13
CA LEU A 335 -5.04 -8.71 -9.39
C LEU A 335 -4.84 -9.27 -10.81
N ARG A 336 -4.26 -8.48 -11.73
CA ARG A 336 -4.03 -8.89 -13.14
C ARG A 336 -2.67 -9.54 -13.35
N GLY A 337 -1.82 -9.61 -12.29
CA GLY A 337 -0.56 -10.35 -12.27
C GLY A 337 -0.62 -11.55 -11.31
N GLY A 338 0.24 -12.56 -11.52
CA GLY A 338 0.27 -13.80 -10.75
C GLY A 338 1.63 -14.13 -10.12
N ARG A 339 2.74 -13.53 -10.59
CA ARG A 339 4.09 -13.87 -10.12
C ARG A 339 4.30 -13.41 -8.66
N GLY A 340 4.85 -14.33 -7.85
CA GLY A 340 5.06 -14.12 -6.41
C GLY A 340 6.39 -13.44 -6.06
N VAL A 341 6.67 -13.38 -4.73
CA VAL A 341 7.84 -12.71 -4.15
C VAL A 341 9.16 -13.33 -4.63
N ILE A 342 9.25 -14.65 -4.75
CA ILE A 342 10.48 -15.34 -5.22
C ILE A 342 10.78 -14.93 -6.66
N ALA A 343 9.79 -15.00 -7.57
CA ALA A 343 9.97 -14.59 -8.95
C ALA A 343 10.36 -13.11 -9.07
N ALA A 344 9.81 -12.25 -8.21
CA ALA A 344 10.14 -10.85 -8.14
C ALA A 344 11.60 -10.63 -7.67
N SER A 345 12.03 -11.26 -6.58
CA SER A 345 13.41 -11.15 -6.07
C SER A 345 14.45 -11.61 -7.07
N LEU A 346 14.16 -12.70 -7.83
CA LEU A 346 15.03 -13.24 -8.88
C LEU A 346 14.84 -12.54 -10.24
N ARG A 347 13.93 -11.56 -10.32
CA ARG A 347 13.61 -10.79 -11.53
C ARG A 347 13.15 -11.65 -12.73
N THR A 348 12.53 -12.79 -12.48
CA THR A 348 11.95 -13.68 -13.50
C THR A 348 10.53 -13.28 -13.92
N ASN A 349 10.00 -12.17 -13.35
CA ASN A 349 8.67 -11.59 -13.61
C ASN A 349 8.71 -10.38 -14.57
N ARG A 350 9.81 -10.16 -15.29
CA ARG A 350 10.02 -8.94 -16.13
C ARG A 350 8.92 -8.68 -17.14
N GLU A 351 8.46 -9.73 -17.79
CA GLU A 351 7.43 -9.65 -18.82
C GLU A 351 6.06 -9.26 -18.23
N GLU A 352 5.67 -9.90 -17.11
CA GLU A 352 4.46 -9.54 -16.37
C GLU A 352 4.54 -8.08 -15.90
N GLU A 353 5.67 -7.67 -15.36
CA GLU A 353 5.89 -6.32 -14.86
C GLU A 353 5.82 -5.27 -15.98
N ALA A 354 6.37 -5.57 -17.15
CA ALA A 354 6.27 -4.71 -18.33
C ALA A 354 4.82 -4.53 -18.78
N ARG A 355 4.03 -5.59 -18.82
CA ARG A 355 2.58 -5.55 -19.14
C ARG A 355 1.80 -4.71 -18.13
N LEU A 356 2.05 -4.88 -16.83
CA LEU A 356 1.39 -4.12 -15.77
C LEU A 356 1.70 -2.62 -15.84
N ARG A 357 2.97 -2.26 -16.09
CA ARG A 357 3.40 -0.87 -16.25
C ARG A 357 2.89 -0.25 -17.55
N HIS A 358 2.87 -1.01 -18.63
CA HIS A 358 2.28 -0.56 -19.91
C HIS A 358 0.79 -0.25 -19.74
N GLU A 359 0.04 -1.11 -19.07
CA GLU A 359 -1.38 -0.86 -18.75
C GLU A 359 -1.55 0.40 -17.89
N ALA A 360 -0.71 0.58 -16.87
CA ALA A 360 -0.75 1.77 -16.02
C ALA A 360 -0.47 3.06 -16.82
N ALA A 361 0.51 3.04 -17.72
CA ALA A 361 0.81 4.17 -18.60
C ALA A 361 -0.38 4.48 -19.52
N ARG A 362 -1.01 3.47 -20.12
CA ARG A 362 -2.21 3.60 -20.94
C ARG A 362 -3.37 4.26 -20.18
N GLN A 363 -3.60 3.87 -18.94
CA GLN A 363 -4.64 4.49 -18.10
C GLN A 363 -4.29 5.94 -17.75
N LEU A 364 -3.01 6.25 -17.52
CA LEU A 364 -2.54 7.61 -17.27
C LEU A 364 -2.70 8.52 -18.49
N GLU A 365 -2.39 8.04 -19.68
CA GLU A 365 -2.66 8.75 -20.93
C GLU A 365 -4.16 9.01 -21.11
N ARG A 366 -5.01 8.01 -20.81
CA ARG A 366 -6.47 8.10 -20.92
C ARG A 366 -7.07 9.18 -20.04
N VAL A 367 -6.50 9.43 -18.86
CA VAL A 367 -6.95 10.47 -17.93
C VAL A 367 -6.16 11.79 -18.06
N GLY A 368 -5.26 11.91 -19.03
CA GLY A 368 -4.50 13.14 -19.30
C GLY A 368 -3.27 13.35 -18.41
N LEU A 369 -2.79 12.31 -17.72
CA LEU A 369 -1.61 12.37 -16.86
C LEU A 369 -0.37 11.68 -17.48
N GLY A 370 -0.35 11.40 -18.77
CA GLY A 370 0.74 10.71 -19.46
C GLY A 370 2.10 11.42 -19.38
N ASN A 371 2.13 12.73 -19.18
CA ASN A 371 3.38 13.49 -19.05
C ASN A 371 4.01 13.41 -17.64
N HIS A 372 3.28 12.87 -16.65
CA HIS A 372 3.69 12.86 -15.24
C HIS A 372 4.14 11.48 -14.73
N LEU A 373 4.38 10.49 -15.62
CA LEU A 373 4.61 9.08 -15.28
C LEU A 373 5.64 8.86 -14.16
N HIS A 374 6.73 9.61 -14.20
CA HIS A 374 7.90 9.42 -13.34
C HIS A 374 7.96 10.41 -12.17
N GLU A 375 7.03 11.35 -12.11
CA GLU A 375 6.91 12.25 -10.98
C GLU A 375 6.42 11.51 -9.73
N GLN A 376 6.76 12.02 -8.55
CA GLN A 376 6.19 11.50 -7.31
C GLN A 376 4.71 11.89 -7.22
N ALA A 377 3.86 10.94 -6.85
CA ALA A 377 2.42 11.22 -6.74
C ALA A 377 2.10 12.33 -5.74
N GLY A 378 2.94 12.49 -4.69
CA GLY A 378 2.78 13.53 -3.69
C GLY A 378 3.12 14.95 -4.18
N SER A 379 3.82 15.12 -5.31
CA SER A 379 4.13 16.44 -5.88
C SER A 379 3.03 17.00 -6.77
N LEU A 380 2.07 16.17 -7.18
CA LEU A 380 0.96 16.60 -8.02
C LEU A 380 -0.01 17.53 -7.26
N PRO A 381 -0.64 18.50 -7.94
CA PRO A 381 -1.77 19.26 -7.41
C PRO A 381 -2.92 18.33 -7.01
N LEU A 382 -3.74 18.74 -6.02
CA LEU A 382 -4.81 17.92 -5.46
C LEU A 382 -5.79 17.40 -6.53
N GLY A 383 -6.17 18.23 -7.51
CA GLY A 383 -7.04 17.84 -8.62
C GLY A 383 -6.45 16.70 -9.44
N GLN A 384 -5.14 16.78 -9.77
CA GLN A 384 -4.46 15.70 -10.49
C GLN A 384 -4.30 14.45 -9.64
N GLN A 385 -4.12 14.58 -8.32
CA GLN A 385 -4.10 13.42 -7.41
C GLN A 385 -5.44 12.68 -7.41
N ARG A 386 -6.57 13.37 -7.46
CA ARG A 386 -7.89 12.75 -7.59
C ARG A 386 -8.06 12.00 -8.90
N ILE A 387 -7.65 12.62 -10.01
CA ILE A 387 -7.67 11.95 -11.31
C ILE A 387 -6.74 10.72 -11.33
N LEU A 388 -5.60 10.81 -10.65
CA LEU A 388 -4.68 9.67 -10.47
C LEU A 388 -5.32 8.49 -9.71
N GLU A 389 -6.17 8.74 -8.72
CA GLU A 389 -6.93 7.70 -8.03
C GLU A 389 -7.91 6.98 -8.96
N ILE A 390 -8.56 7.73 -9.85
CA ILE A 390 -9.44 7.16 -10.88
C ILE A 390 -8.62 6.30 -11.83
N ALA A 391 -7.48 6.79 -12.33
CA ALA A 391 -6.58 6.01 -13.19
C ALA A 391 -6.14 4.70 -12.53
N ARG A 392 -5.82 4.74 -11.24
CA ARG A 392 -5.47 3.55 -10.44
C ARG A 392 -6.63 2.56 -10.36
N ALA A 393 -7.85 3.03 -10.13
CA ALA A 393 -9.03 2.18 -10.11
C ALA A 393 -9.32 1.58 -11.49
N LEU A 394 -9.16 2.34 -12.57
CA LEU A 394 -9.32 1.87 -13.96
C LEU A 394 -8.30 0.81 -14.35
N CYS A 395 -7.10 0.86 -13.78
CA CYS A 395 -6.04 -0.13 -14.03
C CYS A 395 -6.42 -1.55 -13.54
N ALA A 396 -7.41 -1.66 -12.63
CA ALA A 396 -7.99 -2.93 -12.21
C ALA A 396 -8.94 -3.53 -13.27
N ASP A 397 -9.23 -2.83 -14.36
CA ASP A 397 -10.22 -3.17 -15.38
C ASP A 397 -11.62 -3.45 -14.77
N PRO A 398 -12.24 -2.43 -14.13
CA PRO A 398 -13.50 -2.63 -13.43
C PRO A 398 -14.67 -2.75 -14.39
N VAL A 399 -15.68 -3.53 -13.99
CA VAL A 399 -17.02 -3.52 -14.56
C VAL A 399 -17.88 -2.44 -13.90
N LEU A 400 -17.68 -2.26 -12.59
CA LEU A 400 -18.33 -1.25 -11.76
C LEU A 400 -17.27 -0.41 -11.04
N LEU A 401 -17.31 0.90 -11.27
CA LEU A 401 -16.45 1.89 -10.63
C LEU A 401 -17.25 2.67 -9.58
N LEU A 402 -16.84 2.60 -8.33
CA LEU A 402 -17.41 3.38 -7.23
C LEU A 402 -16.55 4.62 -6.97
N LEU A 403 -17.19 5.79 -7.05
CA LEU A 403 -16.52 7.09 -6.84
C LEU A 403 -17.15 7.80 -5.65
N ASP A 404 -16.33 8.07 -4.63
CA ASP A 404 -16.74 8.76 -3.40
C ASP A 404 -16.21 10.19 -3.43
N GLU A 405 -17.09 11.15 -3.69
CA GLU A 405 -16.83 12.59 -3.82
C GLU A 405 -15.64 12.94 -4.74
N PRO A 406 -15.63 12.43 -5.99
CA PRO A 406 -14.47 12.65 -6.88
C PRO A 406 -14.31 14.11 -7.31
N GLY A 407 -15.37 14.92 -7.24
CA GLY A 407 -15.37 16.35 -7.58
C GLY A 407 -14.92 17.27 -6.45
N ALA A 408 -14.76 16.76 -5.22
CA ALA A 408 -14.42 17.58 -4.06
C ALA A 408 -13.06 18.26 -4.21
N GLY A 409 -13.04 19.61 -4.11
CA GLY A 409 -11.82 20.41 -4.25
C GLY A 409 -11.34 20.65 -5.69
N LEU A 410 -12.06 20.15 -6.69
CA LEU A 410 -11.80 20.42 -8.09
C LEU A 410 -12.32 21.80 -8.51
N ARG A 411 -11.57 22.47 -9.41
CA ARG A 411 -12.02 23.70 -10.07
C ARG A 411 -13.05 23.36 -11.15
N TYR A 412 -13.82 24.37 -11.60
CA TYR A 412 -14.87 24.18 -12.59
C TYR A 412 -14.39 23.42 -13.85
N LYS A 413 -13.28 23.82 -14.45
CA LYS A 413 -12.70 23.14 -15.64
C LYS A 413 -12.29 21.70 -15.35
N GLU A 414 -11.81 21.41 -14.13
CA GLU A 414 -11.43 20.06 -13.74
C GLU A 414 -12.67 19.17 -13.54
N LYS A 415 -13.79 19.74 -13.05
CA LYS A 415 -15.08 19.04 -12.95
C LYS A 415 -15.66 18.72 -14.34
N GLU A 416 -15.55 19.66 -15.29
CA GLU A 416 -15.95 19.42 -16.68
C GLU A 416 -15.12 18.28 -17.31
N ALA A 417 -13.81 18.28 -17.11
CA ALA A 417 -12.92 17.23 -17.59
C ALA A 417 -13.26 15.86 -16.94
N LEU A 418 -13.55 15.86 -15.64
CA LEU A 418 -14.01 14.66 -14.92
C LEU A 418 -15.33 14.15 -15.52
N SER A 419 -16.31 15.03 -15.73
CA SER A 419 -17.60 14.65 -16.34
C SER A 419 -17.43 14.05 -17.73
N ALA A 420 -16.58 14.66 -18.56
CA ALA A 420 -16.28 14.15 -19.90
C ALA A 420 -15.61 12.77 -19.82
N LEU A 421 -14.67 12.57 -18.89
CA LEU A 421 -14.04 11.28 -18.63
C LEU A 421 -15.09 10.23 -18.24
N LEU A 422 -15.96 10.51 -17.27
CA LEU A 422 -16.96 9.55 -16.79
C LEU A 422 -17.98 9.18 -17.87
N ARG A 423 -18.43 10.14 -18.70
CA ARG A 423 -19.27 9.86 -19.87
C ARG A 423 -18.55 8.95 -20.89
N LYS A 424 -17.27 9.19 -21.13
CA LYS A 424 -16.44 8.32 -21.98
C LYS A 424 -16.34 6.91 -21.41
N LEU A 425 -16.09 6.75 -20.10
CA LEU A 425 -16.03 5.45 -19.43
C LEU A 425 -17.34 4.68 -19.56
N ARG A 426 -18.48 5.37 -19.38
CA ARG A 426 -19.81 4.82 -19.60
C ARG A 426 -19.98 4.32 -21.05
N SER A 427 -19.61 5.14 -22.05
CA SER A 427 -19.73 4.73 -23.46
C SER A 427 -18.86 3.52 -23.81
N GLU A 428 -17.82 3.23 -23.02
CA GLU A 428 -16.97 2.05 -23.11
C GLU A 428 -17.50 0.86 -22.29
N GLY A 429 -18.71 0.99 -21.71
CA GLY A 429 -19.40 -0.05 -20.94
C GLY A 429 -18.92 -0.20 -19.48
N ILE A 430 -18.27 0.81 -18.90
CA ILE A 430 -17.99 0.86 -17.46
C ILE A 430 -19.18 1.52 -16.77
N SER A 431 -19.75 0.81 -15.79
CA SER A 431 -20.81 1.36 -14.94
C SER A 431 -20.19 2.17 -13.80
N VAL A 432 -20.84 3.25 -13.38
CA VAL A 432 -20.33 4.12 -12.32
C VAL A 432 -21.37 4.33 -11.25
N LEU A 433 -21.05 4.02 -10.00
CA LEU A 433 -21.82 4.42 -8.83
C LEU A 433 -21.11 5.61 -8.17
N LEU A 434 -21.79 6.76 -8.13
CA LEU A 434 -21.22 8.04 -7.74
C LEU A 434 -21.89 8.56 -6.48
N VAL A 435 -21.11 8.91 -5.45
CA VAL A 435 -21.55 9.76 -4.33
C VAL A 435 -20.96 11.14 -4.53
N GLU A 436 -21.81 12.16 -4.53
CA GLU A 436 -21.39 13.55 -4.70
C GLU A 436 -22.31 14.51 -3.94
N HIS A 437 -21.75 15.68 -3.60
CA HIS A 437 -22.47 16.79 -2.97
C HIS A 437 -22.66 17.97 -3.91
N ASP A 438 -21.94 18.00 -5.01
CA ASP A 438 -22.04 19.04 -6.05
C ASP A 438 -23.22 18.71 -6.98
N MET A 439 -24.36 19.34 -6.70
CA MET A 439 -25.58 19.10 -7.47
C MET A 439 -25.42 19.46 -8.95
N ASP A 440 -24.68 20.50 -9.28
CA ASP A 440 -24.43 20.87 -10.69
C ASP A 440 -23.70 19.77 -11.44
N LEU A 441 -22.68 19.16 -10.80
CA LEU A 441 -21.97 18.03 -11.37
C LEU A 441 -22.89 16.82 -11.52
N VAL A 442 -23.65 16.47 -10.47
CA VAL A 442 -24.52 15.29 -10.42
C VAL A 442 -25.62 15.39 -11.48
N MET A 443 -26.40 16.48 -11.46
CA MET A 443 -27.56 16.64 -12.36
C MET A 443 -27.21 16.61 -13.84
N ASN A 444 -25.98 17.04 -14.18
CA ASN A 444 -25.49 17.03 -15.57
C ASN A 444 -24.80 15.73 -15.97
N LEU A 445 -24.53 14.79 -15.04
CA LEU A 445 -23.70 13.63 -15.31
C LEU A 445 -24.43 12.30 -15.22
N VAL A 446 -25.30 12.13 -14.22
CA VAL A 446 -25.89 10.82 -13.91
C VAL A 446 -27.13 10.53 -14.76
N ASP A 447 -27.39 9.25 -14.97
CA ASP A 447 -28.59 8.79 -15.69
C ASP A 447 -29.79 8.69 -14.73
N ARG A 448 -29.54 8.28 -13.48
CA ARG A 448 -30.55 8.08 -12.45
C ARG A 448 -29.96 8.38 -11.08
N LEU A 449 -30.82 8.78 -10.16
CA LEU A 449 -30.49 9.14 -8.78
C LEU A 449 -31.24 8.24 -7.79
N VAL A 450 -30.56 7.85 -6.74
CA VAL A 450 -31.14 7.33 -5.50
C VAL A 450 -30.84 8.32 -4.39
N VAL A 451 -31.88 8.86 -3.79
CA VAL A 451 -31.79 9.82 -2.68
C VAL A 451 -31.96 9.10 -1.36
N MET A 452 -31.00 9.27 -0.47
CA MET A 452 -31.03 8.70 0.88
C MET A 452 -31.26 9.77 1.93
N GLU A 453 -32.08 9.45 2.94
CA GLU A 453 -32.26 10.23 4.15
C GLU A 453 -32.41 9.29 5.35
N PHE A 454 -31.71 9.56 6.45
CA PHE A 454 -31.71 8.73 7.68
C PHE A 454 -31.55 7.21 7.43
N GLY A 455 -30.70 6.84 6.49
CA GLY A 455 -30.44 5.45 6.14
C GLY A 455 -31.43 4.78 5.19
N GLN A 456 -32.51 5.47 4.80
CA GLN A 456 -33.58 4.97 3.96
C GLN A 456 -33.58 5.61 2.57
N LYS A 457 -34.25 4.95 1.61
CA LYS A 457 -34.50 5.54 0.30
C LYS A 457 -35.64 6.53 0.37
N LEU A 458 -35.36 7.79 0.11
CA LEU A 458 -36.35 8.86 0.08
C LEU A 458 -37.05 8.96 -1.28
N ALA A 459 -36.24 8.91 -2.37
CA ALA A 459 -36.71 9.00 -3.73
C ALA A 459 -35.76 8.28 -4.70
N GLU A 460 -36.27 7.93 -5.88
CA GLU A 460 -35.46 7.35 -6.98
C GLU A 460 -36.05 7.78 -8.31
N GLY A 461 -35.23 8.21 -9.26
CA GLY A 461 -35.68 8.66 -10.56
C GLY A 461 -34.60 9.36 -11.38
N ASP A 462 -34.97 9.90 -12.53
CA ASP A 462 -34.09 10.73 -13.34
C ASP A 462 -33.78 12.07 -12.63
N PRO A 463 -32.68 12.75 -13.00
CA PRO A 463 -32.27 13.99 -12.33
C PRO A 463 -33.32 15.09 -12.34
N ALA A 464 -34.09 15.24 -13.44
CA ALA A 464 -35.12 16.29 -13.58
C ALA A 464 -36.31 16.05 -12.65
N ALA A 465 -36.73 14.79 -12.48
CA ALA A 465 -37.81 14.43 -11.54
C ALA A 465 -37.37 14.61 -10.07
N ILE A 466 -36.15 14.20 -9.74
CA ILE A 466 -35.59 14.35 -8.38
C ILE A 466 -35.42 15.80 -7.99
N GLN A 467 -35.01 16.68 -8.91
CA GLN A 467 -34.87 18.12 -8.64
C GLN A 467 -36.18 18.80 -8.28
N GLN A 468 -37.32 18.26 -8.72
CA GLN A 468 -38.65 18.80 -8.48
C GLN A 468 -39.40 18.11 -7.35
N ASP A 469 -38.84 17.03 -6.76
CA ASP A 469 -39.50 16.30 -5.66
C ASP A 469 -39.49 17.14 -4.37
N PRO A 470 -40.65 17.53 -3.84
CA PRO A 470 -40.74 18.34 -2.62
C PRO A 470 -40.09 17.69 -1.40
N ARG A 471 -40.09 16.35 -1.32
CA ARG A 471 -39.47 15.60 -0.21
C ARG A 471 -37.95 15.76 -0.25
N VAL A 472 -37.38 15.71 -1.45
CA VAL A 472 -35.93 15.90 -1.68
C VAL A 472 -35.51 17.31 -1.35
N LEU A 473 -36.29 18.31 -1.81
CA LEU A 473 -36.03 19.72 -1.50
C LEU A 473 -36.08 19.96 0.01
N GLN A 474 -37.06 19.39 0.72
CA GLN A 474 -37.18 19.50 2.16
C GLN A 474 -35.99 18.86 2.89
N ALA A 475 -35.51 17.68 2.46
CA ALA A 475 -34.40 16.99 3.06
C ALA A 475 -33.05 17.77 2.94
N TYR A 476 -32.89 18.55 1.87
CA TYR A 476 -31.65 19.35 1.66
C TYR A 476 -31.77 20.77 2.28
N LEU A 477 -32.93 21.39 2.25
CA LEU A 477 -33.11 22.74 2.78
C LEU A 477 -33.37 22.74 4.29
N GLY A 478 -33.67 21.61 4.88
CA GLY A 478 -34.17 21.47 6.23
C GLY A 478 -35.63 21.91 6.31
N SER A 479 -36.34 21.50 7.35
CA SER A 479 -37.63 22.09 7.67
C SER A 479 -37.39 23.55 8.10
N VAL A 480 -37.67 24.49 7.22
CA VAL A 480 -37.83 25.89 7.59
C VAL A 480 -39.12 25.92 8.43
N ALA A 481 -38.94 25.69 9.74
CA ALA A 481 -39.99 25.88 10.74
C ALA A 481 -39.85 27.29 11.32
#